data_1dc30bc2fd716a8e67e5fe83db93322c
#
_entry.id   1dc30bc2fd716a8e67e5fe83db93322c
#
_cell.length_a   1.000
_cell.length_b   1.000
_cell.length_c   1.000
_cell.angle_alpha   90.00
_cell.angle_beta   90.00
_cell.angle_gamma   90.00
#
_symmetry.space_group_name_H-M   'P 1'
#
loop_
_entity.id
_entity.type
_entity.pdbx_description
1 polymer ?
#
loop_
_entity_poly.entity_id
_entity_poly.type
_entity_poly.pdbx_seq_one_letter_code
_entity_poly.pdbx_strand_id
1 'polypeptide(L)'
;SPDPLAMGKIAVNRRDKIVWYKQKIHANELSTQQVIKEVKNSIDRANDLIMCDTSENRLFAELKKAGLNVQMVSKKNTSRGGSIMNDIRDLSDYKIILDPYSYDAKSNFNSYAWNDKKSSTPKDSDNHHPDCLRYGFRKLVGYGHAKGVRQMN
;
A
#
# COMPACT_ATOMS: atom_id res chain seq x y z
N SER A 1 19.41 -2.69 -11.18
CA SER A 1 18.72 -1.40 -11.03
C SER A 1 17.87 -1.43 -9.77
N PRO A 2 17.94 -0.39 -8.95
CA PRO A 2 17.12 -0.34 -7.75
C PRO A 2 15.63 -0.29 -8.11
N ASP A 3 14.82 -0.82 -7.21
CA ASP A 3 13.37 -0.81 -7.39
C ASP A 3 12.84 0.63 -7.44
N PRO A 4 11.80 0.88 -8.23
CA PRO A 4 11.18 2.19 -8.23
C PRO A 4 10.50 2.49 -6.89
N LEU A 5 10.48 3.77 -6.55
CA LEU A 5 9.63 4.25 -5.48
C LEU A 5 8.19 4.26 -5.99
N ALA A 6 7.30 3.64 -5.24
CA ALA A 6 5.89 3.62 -5.57
C ALA A 6 5.07 4.18 -4.41
N MET A 7 4.06 4.96 -4.74
CA MET A 7 3.10 5.48 -3.78
C MET A 7 1.72 5.49 -4.41
N GLY A 8 0.72 5.09 -3.65
CA GLY A 8 -0.67 5.12 -4.08
C GLY A 8 -1.59 5.71 -3.03
N LYS A 9 -2.69 6.24 -3.50
CA LYS A 9 -3.79 6.69 -2.66
C LYS A 9 -4.85 5.62 -2.64
N ILE A 10 -5.38 5.33 -1.44
CA ILE A 10 -6.30 4.21 -1.24
C ILE A 10 -7.54 4.69 -0.53
N ALA A 11 -8.69 4.25 -0.99
CA ALA A 11 -9.97 4.46 -0.33
C ALA A 11 -10.70 3.12 -0.26
N VAL A 12 -11.41 2.87 0.84
CA VAL A 12 -12.08 1.60 1.07
C VAL A 12 -13.52 1.84 1.48
N ASN A 13 -14.44 1.15 0.81
CA ASN A 13 -15.82 1.02 1.26
C ASN A 13 -16.01 -0.39 1.80
N ARG A 14 -16.05 -0.50 3.12
CA ARG A 14 -16.13 -1.81 3.79
C ARG A 14 -17.49 -2.47 3.64
N ARG A 15 -18.54 -1.68 3.55
CA ARG A 15 -19.89 -2.21 3.41
C ARG A 15 -20.08 -2.84 2.05
N ASP A 16 -19.68 -2.12 1.00
CA ASP A 16 -19.89 -2.58 -0.37
C ASP A 16 -18.71 -3.41 -0.88
N LYS A 17 -17.69 -3.58 -0.06
CA LYS A 17 -16.48 -4.36 -0.41
C LYS A 17 -15.81 -3.85 -1.67
N ILE A 18 -15.52 -2.56 -1.69
CA ILE A 18 -14.83 -1.90 -2.80
C ILE A 18 -13.58 -1.21 -2.27
N VAL A 19 -12.49 -1.36 -2.99
CA VAL A 19 -11.27 -0.59 -2.72
C VAL A 19 -10.84 0.12 -3.99
N TRP A 20 -10.53 1.41 -3.85
CA TRP A 20 -10.03 2.23 -4.95
C TRP A 20 -8.54 2.47 -4.74
N TYR A 21 -7.80 2.42 -5.83
CA TYR A 21 -6.38 2.69 -5.82
C TYR A 21 -6.03 3.69 -6.91
N LYS A 22 -5.26 4.71 -6.55
CA LYS A 22 -4.76 5.70 -7.49
C LYS A 22 -3.26 5.83 -7.33
N GLN A 23 -2.53 5.57 -8.40
CA GLN A 23 -1.09 5.74 -8.43
C GLN A 23 -0.73 7.21 -8.29
N LYS A 24 0.16 7.53 -7.36
CA LYS A 24 0.64 8.89 -7.13
C LYS A 24 2.09 9.06 -7.53
N ILE A 25 2.92 8.09 -7.24
CA ILE A 25 4.35 8.11 -7.59
C ILE A 25 4.74 6.74 -8.14
N HIS A 26 5.53 6.75 -9.21
CA HIS A 26 6.22 5.58 -9.70
C HIS A 26 7.46 6.07 -10.42
N ALA A 27 8.61 6.08 -9.73
CA ALA A 27 9.81 6.69 -10.27
C ALA A 27 11.07 6.04 -9.71
N ASN A 28 12.09 5.99 -10.56
CA ASN A 28 13.42 5.50 -10.20
C ASN A 28 14.35 6.66 -9.90
N GLU A 29 15.35 6.37 -9.09
CA GLU A 29 16.52 7.24 -8.91
C GLU A 29 16.21 8.66 -8.46
N LEU A 30 15.20 8.80 -7.60
CA LEU A 30 14.91 10.09 -7.00
C LEU A 30 15.84 10.35 -5.83
N SER A 31 16.33 11.59 -5.73
CA SER A 31 17.04 12.03 -4.52
C SER A 31 16.05 12.13 -3.36
N THR A 32 16.57 12.15 -2.15
CA THR A 32 15.72 12.31 -0.96
C THR A 32 14.87 13.57 -1.04
N GLN A 33 15.45 14.67 -1.50
CA GLN A 33 14.72 15.93 -1.64
C GLN A 33 13.60 15.83 -2.68
N GLN A 34 13.86 15.14 -3.78
CA GLN A 34 12.84 14.90 -4.80
C GLN A 34 11.72 14.03 -4.27
N VAL A 35 12.03 12.98 -3.50
CA VAL A 35 11.02 12.13 -2.87
C VAL A 35 10.13 12.94 -1.95
N ILE A 36 10.71 13.76 -1.08
CA ILE A 36 9.95 14.59 -0.16
C ILE A 36 9.01 15.51 -0.93
N LYS A 37 9.50 16.15 -1.98
CA LYS A 37 8.69 17.03 -2.82
C LYS A 37 7.53 16.27 -3.46
N GLU A 38 7.81 15.11 -4.04
CA GLU A 38 6.79 14.30 -4.71
C GLU A 38 5.73 13.81 -3.71
N VAL A 39 6.15 13.39 -2.53
CA VAL A 39 5.21 12.94 -1.50
C VAL A 39 4.32 14.10 -1.05
N LYS A 40 4.90 15.28 -0.81
CA LYS A 40 4.12 16.46 -0.44
C LYS A 40 3.10 16.85 -1.51
N ASN A 41 3.47 16.72 -2.78
CA ASN A 41 2.57 17.01 -3.89
C ASN A 41 1.50 15.94 -4.08
N SER A 42 1.68 14.77 -3.49
CA SER A 42 0.79 13.61 -3.68
C SER A 42 -0.32 13.53 -2.64
N ILE A 43 -0.18 14.21 -1.52
CA ILE A 43 -1.21 14.23 -0.48
C ILE A 43 -2.18 15.38 -0.71
N ASP A 44 -3.41 15.22 -0.27
CA ASP A 44 -4.45 16.24 -0.43
C ASP A 44 -4.44 17.24 0.72
N ARG A 45 -4.13 16.77 1.93
CA ARG A 45 -4.09 17.59 3.14
C ARG A 45 -2.78 17.36 3.87
N ALA A 46 -2.30 18.39 4.54
CA ALA A 46 -1.02 18.36 5.24
C ALA A 46 -0.91 17.20 6.24
N ASN A 47 -2.01 16.79 6.82
CA ASN A 47 -2.09 15.75 7.85
C ASN A 47 -2.42 14.36 7.33
N ASP A 48 -2.55 14.20 6.02
CA ASP A 48 -2.86 12.89 5.45
C ASP A 48 -1.86 11.85 5.94
N LEU A 49 -2.38 10.70 6.36
CA LEU A 49 -1.54 9.61 6.85
C LEU A 49 -0.84 8.93 5.68
N ILE A 50 0.45 8.75 5.83
CA ILE A 50 1.29 8.07 4.86
C ILE A 50 1.85 6.82 5.51
N MET A 51 1.59 5.66 4.90
CA MET A 51 2.15 4.39 5.35
C MET A 51 3.45 4.14 4.61
N CYS A 52 4.50 3.81 5.35
CA CYS A 52 5.83 3.60 4.80
C CYS A 52 6.29 2.17 5.07
N ASP A 53 6.89 1.53 4.07
CA ASP A 53 7.42 0.19 4.24
C ASP A 53 8.56 0.18 5.25
N THR A 54 8.59 -0.85 6.07
CA THR A 54 9.62 -1.02 7.11
C THR A 54 11.04 -1.17 6.57
N SER A 55 11.20 -1.56 5.31
CA SER A 55 12.51 -1.63 4.68
C SER A 55 13.09 -0.25 4.39
N GLU A 56 12.29 0.79 4.47
CA GLU A 56 12.66 2.16 4.10
C GLU A 56 12.87 3.05 5.32
N ASN A 57 13.67 2.58 6.27
CA ASN A 57 13.91 3.29 7.54
C ASN A 57 14.43 4.70 7.34
N ARG A 58 15.36 4.86 6.41
CA ARG A 58 15.95 6.17 6.14
C ARG A 58 14.93 7.12 5.54
N LEU A 59 14.17 6.66 4.58
CA LEU A 59 13.13 7.46 3.96
C LEU A 59 12.07 7.85 4.98
N PHE A 60 11.66 6.93 5.82
CA PHE A 60 10.72 7.20 6.90
C PHE A 60 11.20 8.36 7.78
N ALA A 61 12.44 8.30 8.22
CA ALA A 61 13.02 9.34 9.08
C ALA A 61 13.04 10.70 8.38
N GLU A 62 13.41 10.73 7.11
CA GLU A 62 13.46 11.97 6.34
C GLU A 62 12.07 12.56 6.08
N LEU A 63 11.08 11.73 5.80
CA LEU A 63 9.70 12.20 5.63
C LEU A 63 9.16 12.76 6.94
N LYS A 64 9.43 12.08 8.04
CA LYS A 64 8.99 12.55 9.36
C LYS A 64 9.64 13.87 9.72
N LYS A 65 10.95 14.00 9.47
CA LYS A 65 11.69 15.24 9.68
C LYS A 65 11.13 16.39 8.85
N ALA A 66 10.62 16.07 7.65
CA ALA A 66 10.00 17.07 6.77
C ALA A 66 8.59 17.48 7.22
N GLY A 67 8.09 16.98 8.33
CA GLY A 67 6.81 17.36 8.90
C GLY A 67 5.63 16.55 8.39
N LEU A 68 5.88 15.47 7.67
CA LEU A 68 4.82 14.62 7.13
C LEU A 68 4.31 13.64 8.19
N ASN A 69 3.03 13.30 8.10
CA ASN A 69 2.39 12.34 9.01
C ASN A 69 2.63 10.92 8.50
N VAL A 70 3.79 10.37 8.82
CA VAL A 70 4.20 9.05 8.35
C VAL A 70 4.13 8.03 9.47
N GLN A 71 3.80 6.82 9.12
CA GLN A 71 3.74 5.68 10.02
C GLN A 71 4.33 4.46 9.33
N MET A 72 5.10 3.67 10.07
CA MET A 72 5.65 2.42 9.55
C MET A 72 4.55 1.37 9.46
N VAL A 73 4.60 0.58 8.39
CA VAL A 73 3.76 -0.60 8.28
C VAL A 73 4.14 -1.59 9.37
N SER A 74 3.15 -2.09 10.09
CA SER A 74 3.39 -3.11 11.10
C SER A 74 3.38 -4.50 10.44
N LYS A 75 4.47 -5.25 10.63
CA LYS A 75 4.56 -6.63 10.17
C LYS A 75 4.42 -7.63 11.31
N LYS A 76 4.05 -7.14 12.49
CA LYS A 76 4.03 -7.96 13.71
C LYS A 76 2.83 -8.90 13.81
N ASN A 77 1.75 -8.66 13.10
CA ASN A 77 0.54 -9.46 13.19
C ASN A 77 0.51 -10.54 12.11
N THR A 78 1.55 -11.36 12.10
CA THR A 78 1.69 -12.44 11.13
C THR A 78 1.28 -13.81 11.70
N SER A 79 0.66 -13.82 12.87
CA SER A 79 0.35 -15.05 13.60
C SER A 79 -0.58 -16.02 12.86
N ARG A 80 -1.14 -15.61 11.74
CA ARG A 80 -2.07 -16.43 10.95
C ARG A 80 -1.46 -16.95 9.65
N GLY A 81 -0.16 -17.19 9.64
CA GLY A 81 0.48 -17.80 8.49
C GLY A 81 1.00 -16.85 7.45
N GLY A 82 1.42 -15.66 7.83
CA GLY A 82 2.04 -14.71 6.93
C GLY A 82 1.10 -13.60 6.49
N SER A 83 1.57 -12.39 6.65
CA SER A 83 0.75 -11.20 6.40
C SER A 83 0.35 -11.04 4.93
N ILE A 84 1.24 -11.42 4.00
CA ILE A 84 0.96 -11.27 2.56
C ILE A 84 -0.23 -12.13 2.16
N MET A 85 -0.23 -13.39 2.56
CA MET A 85 -1.33 -14.29 2.20
C MET A 85 -2.64 -13.91 2.88
N ASN A 86 -2.57 -13.41 4.10
CA ASN A 86 -3.76 -12.92 4.79
C ASN A 86 -4.35 -11.70 4.10
N ASP A 87 -3.50 -10.78 3.66
CA ASP A 87 -3.93 -9.58 2.95
C ASP A 87 -4.59 -9.95 1.62
N ILE A 88 -3.99 -10.88 0.87
CA ILE A 88 -4.55 -11.35 -0.40
C ILE A 88 -5.90 -12.01 -0.17
N ARG A 89 -6.03 -12.81 0.87
CA ARG A 89 -7.30 -13.47 1.21
C ARG A 89 -8.37 -12.44 1.51
N ASP A 90 -8.06 -11.46 2.35
CA ASP A 90 -9.03 -10.43 2.73
C ASP A 90 -9.39 -9.55 1.53
N LEU A 91 -8.41 -9.20 0.70
CA LEU A 91 -8.64 -8.41 -0.51
C LEU A 91 -9.45 -9.17 -1.55
N SER A 92 -9.43 -10.50 -1.54
CA SER A 92 -10.19 -11.31 -2.51
C SER A 92 -11.69 -11.09 -2.37
N ASP A 93 -12.15 -10.64 -1.21
CA ASP A 93 -13.56 -10.30 -1.00
C ASP A 93 -13.93 -8.93 -1.54
N TYR A 94 -12.96 -8.13 -1.95
CA TYR A 94 -13.18 -6.76 -2.39
C TYR A 94 -13.04 -6.65 -3.90
N LYS A 95 -13.83 -5.74 -4.48
CA LYS A 95 -13.62 -5.31 -5.85
C LYS A 95 -12.55 -4.22 -5.84
N ILE A 96 -11.47 -4.44 -6.58
CA ILE A 96 -10.38 -3.47 -6.70
C ILE A 96 -10.62 -2.64 -7.94
N ILE A 97 -10.73 -1.33 -7.76
CA ILE A 97 -10.91 -0.38 -8.85
C ILE A 97 -9.68 0.49 -8.95
N LEU A 98 -9.02 0.47 -10.09
CA LEU A 98 -7.85 1.29 -10.34
C LEU A 98 -8.25 2.56 -11.06
N ASP A 99 -7.65 3.68 -10.66
CA ASP A 99 -7.77 4.92 -11.43
C ASP A 99 -7.26 4.69 -12.86
N PRO A 100 -7.98 5.19 -13.89
CA PRO A 100 -7.62 4.89 -15.28
C PRO A 100 -6.21 5.30 -15.69
N TYR A 101 -5.64 6.30 -15.03
CA TYR A 101 -4.29 6.80 -15.35
C TYR A 101 -3.20 6.12 -14.53
N SER A 102 -3.52 5.13 -13.75
CA SER A 102 -2.56 4.36 -12.94
C SER A 102 -1.91 3.27 -13.77
N TYR A 103 -1.11 3.66 -14.76
CA TYR A 103 -0.57 2.72 -15.75
C TYR A 103 0.38 1.69 -15.15
N ASP A 104 1.33 2.14 -14.32
CA ASP A 104 2.28 1.22 -13.69
C ASP A 104 1.58 0.30 -12.70
N ALA A 105 0.65 0.84 -11.93
CA ALA A 105 -0.16 0.03 -11.03
C ALA A 105 -0.92 -1.04 -11.79
N LYS A 106 -1.57 -0.68 -12.90
CA LYS A 106 -2.31 -1.63 -13.72
C LYS A 106 -1.41 -2.77 -14.20
N SER A 107 -0.21 -2.44 -14.67
CA SER A 107 0.77 -3.45 -15.09
C SER A 107 1.18 -4.34 -13.92
N ASN A 108 1.47 -3.76 -12.76
CA ASN A 108 1.81 -4.52 -11.57
C ASN A 108 0.68 -5.47 -11.15
N PHE A 109 -0.55 -4.97 -11.11
CA PHE A 109 -1.68 -5.80 -10.71
C PHE A 109 -1.98 -6.92 -11.68
N ASN A 110 -1.77 -6.70 -12.98
CA ASN A 110 -1.96 -7.73 -13.98
C ASN A 110 -0.95 -8.89 -13.84
N SER A 111 0.26 -8.60 -13.41
CA SER A 111 1.30 -9.61 -13.23
C SER A 111 1.34 -10.19 -11.81
N TYR A 112 0.62 -9.59 -10.88
CA TYR A 112 0.61 -10.03 -9.49
C TYR A 112 -0.27 -11.28 -9.35
N ALA A 113 0.16 -12.24 -8.54
CA ALA A 113 -0.51 -13.53 -8.42
C ALA A 113 -1.66 -13.52 -7.40
N TRP A 114 -2.53 -12.50 -7.46
CA TRP A 114 -3.68 -12.39 -6.56
C TRP A 114 -4.57 -13.64 -6.56
N ASN A 115 -4.84 -14.13 -7.77
CA ASN A 115 -5.81 -15.18 -8.00
C ASN A 115 -5.16 -16.47 -8.45
N ASP A 116 -3.84 -16.55 -8.38
CA ASP A 116 -3.14 -17.76 -8.78
C ASP A 116 -3.18 -18.79 -7.66
N LYS A 117 -4.11 -19.70 -7.77
CA LYS A 117 -4.29 -20.77 -6.80
C LYS A 117 -3.13 -21.76 -6.77
N LYS A 118 -2.25 -21.71 -7.76
CA LYS A 118 -1.10 -22.62 -7.85
C LYS A 118 0.15 -22.03 -7.21
N SER A 119 0.14 -20.74 -6.94
CA SER A 119 1.27 -20.05 -6.37
C SER A 119 1.07 -19.88 -4.88
N SER A 120 2.01 -20.36 -4.08
CA SER A 120 1.96 -20.18 -2.63
C SER A 120 2.41 -18.78 -2.21
N THR A 121 3.16 -18.08 -3.06
CA THR A 121 3.65 -16.74 -2.80
C THR A 121 3.61 -15.90 -4.06
N PRO A 122 3.28 -14.60 -3.95
CA PRO A 122 3.36 -13.70 -5.09
C PRO A 122 4.79 -13.54 -5.59
N LYS A 123 4.94 -13.16 -6.84
CA LYS A 123 6.24 -12.85 -7.42
C LYS A 123 6.86 -11.65 -6.71
N ASP A 124 8.18 -11.67 -6.54
CA ASP A 124 8.92 -10.54 -6.00
C ASP A 124 9.06 -9.38 -6.98
N SER A 125 8.82 -9.63 -8.26
CA SER A 125 8.88 -8.59 -9.28
C SER A 125 7.51 -7.97 -9.49
N ASP A 126 7.49 -6.70 -9.85
CA ASP A 126 6.27 -5.97 -10.21
C ASP A 126 5.21 -5.94 -9.11
N ASN A 127 5.66 -5.92 -7.87
CA ASN A 127 4.75 -5.95 -6.71
C ASN A 127 4.63 -4.61 -5.98
N HIS A 128 5.17 -3.54 -6.55
CA HIS A 128 5.28 -2.25 -5.85
C HIS A 128 3.93 -1.66 -5.49
N HIS A 129 3.03 -1.53 -6.46
CA HIS A 129 1.69 -1.00 -6.20
C HIS A 129 0.78 -1.99 -5.47
N PRO A 130 0.82 -3.28 -5.77
CA PRO A 130 0.13 -4.26 -4.92
C PRO A 130 0.56 -4.21 -3.46
N ASP A 131 1.83 -4.01 -3.18
CA ASP A 131 2.31 -3.85 -1.80
C ASP A 131 1.74 -2.58 -1.16
N CYS A 132 1.75 -1.46 -1.90
CA CYS A 132 1.14 -0.22 -1.43
C CYS A 132 -0.32 -0.42 -1.08
N LEU A 133 -1.07 -1.12 -1.93
CA LEU A 133 -2.47 -1.41 -1.67
C LEU A 133 -2.64 -2.26 -0.42
N ARG A 134 -1.85 -3.32 -0.27
CA ARG A 134 -1.93 -4.17 0.92
C ARG A 134 -1.71 -3.37 2.19
N TYR A 135 -0.69 -2.52 2.20
CA TYR A 135 -0.36 -1.72 3.39
C TYR A 135 -1.48 -0.75 3.74
N GLY A 136 -2.00 -0.02 2.76
CA GLY A 136 -3.10 0.91 2.99
C GLY A 136 -4.39 0.20 3.36
N PHE A 137 -4.71 -0.87 2.67
CA PHE A 137 -5.88 -1.67 2.97
C PHE A 137 -5.85 -2.20 4.40
N ARG A 138 -4.72 -2.75 4.81
CA ARG A 138 -4.57 -3.28 6.17
C ARG A 138 -4.72 -2.19 7.22
N LYS A 139 -4.20 -1.01 6.94
CA LYS A 139 -4.35 0.13 7.85
C LYS A 139 -5.80 0.56 7.99
N LEU A 140 -6.52 0.62 6.88
CA LEU A 140 -7.91 1.10 6.86
C LEU A 140 -8.91 0.05 7.37
N VAL A 141 -8.67 -1.21 7.07
CA VAL A 141 -9.60 -2.30 7.40
C VAL A 141 -9.21 -2.98 8.72
N GLY A 142 -7.94 -2.93 9.08
CA GLY A 142 -7.43 -3.65 10.22
C GLY A 142 -7.24 -5.12 9.92
N TYR A 143 -7.02 -5.92 10.95
CA TYR A 143 -6.83 -7.36 10.79
C TYR A 143 -8.16 -8.10 10.89
N GLY A 144 -9.16 -7.58 10.18
CA GLY A 144 -10.43 -8.23 9.97
C GLY A 144 -11.18 -8.54 11.27
N HIS A 145 -11.03 -9.72 11.76
CA HIS A 145 -11.77 -10.23 12.89
C HIS A 145 -11.10 -9.97 14.23
N ALA A 146 -10.17 -9.02 14.31
CA ALA A 146 -9.57 -8.65 15.56
C ALA A 146 -10.66 -8.18 16.53
N LYS A 147 -10.67 -8.77 17.72
CA LYS A 147 -11.64 -8.43 18.73
C LYS A 147 -11.51 -6.97 19.13
N GLY A 148 -12.63 -6.30 19.28
CA GLY A 148 -12.66 -4.93 19.74
C GLY A 148 -12.32 -3.91 18.67
N VAL A 149 -12.09 -4.32 17.45
CA VAL A 149 -11.91 -3.36 16.37
C VAL A 149 -13.26 -2.76 16.05
N ARG A 150 -13.37 -1.47 16.29
CA ARG A 150 -14.58 -0.74 15.93
C ARG A 150 -14.54 -0.38 14.46
N GLN A 151 -15.71 -0.45 13.84
CA GLN A 151 -15.90 0.10 12.53
C GLN A 151 -15.76 1.61 12.64
N MET A 152 -14.76 2.16 11.99
CA MET A 152 -14.64 3.61 11.86
C MET A 152 -15.40 4.00 10.62
N ASN A 153 -16.44 4.72 10.83
CA ASN A 153 -17.28 5.20 9.73
C ASN A 153 -16.65 6.38 9.02
#